data_22c9affc94cfed066d8a1d2c5881db86
#
_entry.id   22c9affc94cfed066d8a1d2c5881db86
#
_cell.length_a   1.000
_cell.length_b   1.000
_cell.length_c   1.000
_cell.angle_alpha   90.00
_cell.angle_beta   90.00
_cell.angle_gamma   90.00
#
_symmetry.space_group_name_H-M   'P 1'
#
loop_
_entity.id
_entity.type
_entity.pdbx_description
1 polymer ?
#
loop_
_entity_poly.entity_id
_entity_poly.type
_entity_poly.pdbx_seq_one_letter_code
_entity_poly.pdbx_strand_id
1 'polypeptide(L)'
;EFRRVLFRSFSSGQLSNQVLLTNYAQSLAEVPLFITFDGEWGLAMRLKGTPRFPRNRVLGCIQDNELLYEYGKEVARQCKEIGVQINFAPVADVDVNPRNPVINTRSFGGDPRNVAQKVVAYARGLEDGGVLSVCKHFPGHGDTEVDSHKALPVLNFDRARLDSIELFPFKEAVKAGLGGMMVGHLEVPELGKNPASISSHIIYNLLCRELGFQGLVFTDALEMKGISQNENICAQALIAGNDLLLAPRNLKRELDGVLNAVKSGKLSEELITEKCRKVLTYKYVLGLKNKPHVQLSGLEKRLNRPETKELILRLQKAAITVPANVSGILP
;
A
#
# COMPACT_ATOMS: atom_id res chain seq x y z
N GLU A 1 18.05 -10.80 11.61
CA GLU A 1 17.15 -9.64 11.57
C GLU A 1 16.05 -9.73 10.51
N PHE A 2 16.30 -10.37 9.36
CA PHE A 2 15.33 -10.56 8.30
C PHE A 2 13.99 -11.21 8.75
N ARG A 3 14.02 -12.00 9.82
CA ARG A 3 12.83 -12.67 10.39
C ARG A 3 11.87 -11.74 11.15
N ARG A 4 12.21 -10.46 11.40
CA ARG A 4 11.58 -9.63 12.43
C ARG A 4 11.10 -8.27 11.93
N VAL A 5 11.02 -8.06 10.60
CA VAL A 5 10.86 -6.70 10.07
C VAL A 5 9.42 -6.27 9.92
N LEU A 6 8.51 -7.19 9.63
CA LEU A 6 7.15 -6.86 9.27
C LEU A 6 6.14 -7.84 9.86
N PHE A 7 5.08 -7.32 10.47
CA PHE A 7 3.89 -8.07 10.84
C PHE A 7 2.69 -7.49 10.08
N ARG A 8 2.10 -8.29 9.19
CA ARG A 8 0.89 -7.92 8.44
C ARG A 8 -0.34 -8.50 9.11
N SER A 9 -1.31 -7.67 9.43
CA SER A 9 -2.62 -8.13 9.87
C SER A 9 -3.45 -8.54 8.65
N PHE A 10 -3.69 -9.85 8.52
CA PHE A 10 -4.47 -10.42 7.41
C PHE A 10 -5.94 -10.67 7.74
N SER A 11 -6.30 -10.72 9.00
CA SER A 11 -7.62 -11.19 9.39
C SER A 11 -8.65 -10.05 9.45
N SER A 12 -9.75 -10.24 8.72
CA SER A 12 -10.99 -9.56 9.06
C SER A 12 -11.45 -10.09 10.43
N GLY A 13 -11.59 -9.22 11.42
CA GLY A 13 -11.87 -9.70 12.77
C GLY A 13 -12.35 -8.64 13.72
N GLN A 14 -12.34 -9.01 15.00
CA GLN A 14 -12.65 -8.11 16.08
C GLN A 14 -11.47 -7.18 16.37
N LEU A 15 -11.78 -5.93 16.66
CA LEU A 15 -10.79 -4.91 17.02
C LEU A 15 -9.88 -5.35 18.18
N SER A 16 -10.44 -5.95 19.21
CA SER A 16 -9.70 -6.45 20.39
C SER A 16 -8.65 -7.50 20.01
N ASN A 17 -9.01 -8.45 19.15
CA ASN A 17 -8.09 -9.51 18.70
C ASN A 17 -6.90 -8.94 17.94
N GLN A 18 -7.15 -7.93 17.09
CA GLN A 18 -6.08 -7.24 16.37
C GLN A 18 -5.08 -6.59 17.34
N VAL A 19 -5.57 -5.89 18.35
CA VAL A 19 -4.71 -5.20 19.33
C VAL A 19 -3.94 -6.19 20.20
N LEU A 20 -4.60 -7.26 20.68
CA LEU A 20 -3.93 -8.31 21.43
C LEU A 20 -2.79 -8.96 20.62
N LEU A 21 -3.05 -9.26 19.35
CA LEU A 21 -2.05 -9.82 18.45
C LEU A 21 -0.90 -8.84 18.19
N THR A 22 -1.20 -7.56 17.98
CA THR A 22 -0.19 -6.49 17.83
C THR A 22 0.71 -6.42 19.06
N ASN A 23 0.12 -6.34 20.27
CA ASN A 23 0.88 -6.28 21.51
C ASN A 23 1.71 -7.54 21.75
N TYR A 24 1.14 -8.71 21.47
CA TYR A 24 1.86 -9.98 21.60
C TYR A 24 3.06 -10.06 20.63
N ALA A 25 2.86 -9.73 19.35
CA ALA A 25 3.96 -9.71 18.38
C ALA A 25 5.07 -8.73 18.78
N GLN A 26 4.72 -7.53 19.25
CA GLN A 26 5.69 -6.55 19.76
C GLN A 26 6.43 -7.04 21.01
N SER A 27 5.76 -7.78 21.91
CA SER A 27 6.41 -8.31 23.12
C SER A 27 7.51 -9.33 22.81
N LEU A 28 7.31 -10.14 21.76
CA LEU A 28 8.27 -11.15 21.31
C LEU A 28 9.47 -10.59 20.52
N ALA A 29 9.32 -9.42 19.92
CA ALA A 29 10.34 -8.83 19.08
C ALA A 29 11.45 -8.16 19.90
N GLU A 30 12.73 -8.42 19.61
CA GLU A 30 13.85 -7.66 20.19
C GLU A 30 13.92 -6.26 19.60
N VAL A 31 13.78 -6.15 18.28
CA VAL A 31 13.64 -4.88 17.55
C VAL A 31 12.16 -4.69 17.22
N PRO A 32 11.55 -3.54 17.57
CA PRO A 32 10.14 -3.32 17.33
C PRO A 32 9.74 -3.60 15.89
N LEU A 33 8.58 -4.23 15.70
CA LEU A 33 8.07 -4.59 14.38
C LEU A 33 7.34 -3.41 13.73
N PHE A 34 7.42 -3.29 12.41
CA PHE A 34 6.39 -2.59 11.67
C PHE A 34 5.08 -3.39 11.72
N ILE A 35 4.04 -2.79 12.23
CA ILE A 35 2.69 -3.31 12.08
C ILE A 35 2.08 -2.64 10.85
N THR A 36 1.67 -3.46 9.89
CA THR A 36 1.13 -2.98 8.61
C THR A 36 -0.33 -3.38 8.46
N PHE A 37 -1.08 -2.59 7.73
CA PHE A 37 -2.51 -2.78 7.58
C PHE A 37 -2.98 -2.47 6.16
N ASP A 38 -3.95 -3.24 5.64
CA ASP A 38 -4.66 -2.92 4.42
C ASP A 38 -5.94 -2.13 4.78
N GLY A 39 -5.81 -0.84 4.90
CA GLY A 39 -6.91 0.08 5.22
C GLY A 39 -7.17 1.07 4.10
N GLU A 40 -7.45 0.57 2.87
CA GLU A 40 -7.62 1.40 1.67
C GLU A 40 -8.71 2.48 1.84
N TRP A 41 -9.78 2.14 2.56
CA TRP A 41 -10.85 3.05 2.99
C TRP A 41 -11.03 3.04 4.51
N GLY A 42 -9.93 2.99 5.26
CA GLY A 42 -9.89 2.99 6.73
C GLY A 42 -10.01 1.60 7.35
N LEU A 43 -10.05 1.57 8.68
CA LEU A 43 -10.00 0.32 9.45
C LEU A 43 -11.18 -0.61 9.19
N ALA A 44 -12.36 -0.07 8.86
CA ALA A 44 -13.57 -0.85 8.60
C ALA A 44 -13.46 -1.78 7.37
N MET A 45 -12.42 -1.63 6.55
CA MET A 45 -12.09 -2.61 5.52
C MET A 45 -11.84 -4.00 6.11
N ARG A 46 -11.26 -4.07 7.31
CA ARG A 46 -10.84 -5.32 7.97
C ARG A 46 -11.43 -5.53 9.35
N LEU A 47 -11.71 -4.47 10.11
CA LEU A 47 -12.07 -4.54 11.53
C LEU A 47 -13.50 -4.11 11.77
N LYS A 48 -14.27 -4.98 12.44
CA LYS A 48 -15.64 -4.67 12.87
C LYS A 48 -15.64 -3.66 14.00
N GLY A 49 -16.71 -2.85 14.08
CA GLY A 49 -16.87 -1.85 15.17
C GLY A 49 -16.06 -0.56 14.97
N THR A 50 -15.38 -0.41 13.85
CA THR A 50 -14.60 0.81 13.51
C THR A 50 -15.39 1.72 12.54
N PRO A 51 -15.07 3.03 12.49
CA PRO A 51 -15.74 3.98 11.59
C PRO A 51 -15.65 3.54 10.13
N ARG A 52 -16.78 3.60 9.43
CA ARG A 52 -16.88 3.18 8.03
C ARG A 52 -16.89 4.37 7.09
N PHE A 53 -15.79 4.62 6.43
CA PHE A 53 -15.68 5.63 5.37
C PHE A 53 -16.23 5.14 4.04
N PRO A 54 -16.57 6.06 3.11
CA PRO A 54 -16.90 5.70 1.73
C PRO A 54 -15.72 4.97 1.05
N ARG A 55 -16.03 4.14 0.06
CA ARG A 55 -14.99 3.51 -0.77
C ARG A 55 -14.31 4.52 -1.69
N ASN A 56 -13.11 4.19 -2.14
CA ASN A 56 -12.29 5.09 -2.95
C ASN A 56 -12.99 5.60 -4.22
N ARG A 57 -13.80 4.78 -4.87
CA ARG A 57 -14.60 5.21 -6.03
C ARG A 57 -15.54 6.36 -5.70
N VAL A 58 -16.16 6.34 -4.52
CA VAL A 58 -17.02 7.42 -4.03
C VAL A 58 -16.16 8.64 -3.65
N LEU A 59 -15.05 8.42 -2.95
CA LEU A 59 -14.10 9.49 -2.61
C LEU A 59 -13.52 10.17 -3.86
N GLY A 60 -13.38 9.44 -4.96
CA GLY A 60 -12.93 9.97 -6.25
C GLY A 60 -13.84 11.01 -6.87
N CYS A 61 -15.13 11.07 -6.48
CA CYS A 61 -16.08 12.08 -6.93
C CYS A 61 -15.93 13.45 -6.23
N ILE A 62 -15.22 13.48 -5.09
CA ILE A 62 -15.02 14.71 -4.30
C ILE A 62 -14.08 15.65 -5.05
N GLN A 63 -14.47 16.92 -5.21
CA GLN A 63 -13.64 17.92 -5.88
C GLN A 63 -12.59 18.54 -4.94
N ASP A 64 -12.95 18.71 -3.67
CA ASP A 64 -12.07 19.29 -2.65
C ASP A 64 -11.05 18.25 -2.13
N ASN A 65 -9.81 18.42 -2.58
CA ASN A 65 -8.72 17.52 -2.17
C ASN A 65 -8.25 17.75 -0.73
N GLU A 66 -8.53 18.92 -0.12
CA GLU A 66 -8.25 19.14 1.29
C GLU A 66 -9.08 18.21 2.18
N LEU A 67 -10.31 17.93 1.78
CA LEU A 67 -11.15 16.97 2.49
C LEU A 67 -10.57 15.52 2.42
N LEU A 68 -9.88 15.17 1.34
CA LEU A 68 -9.15 13.89 1.22
C LEU A 68 -7.90 13.86 2.12
N TYR A 69 -7.23 15.00 2.28
CA TYR A 69 -6.11 15.14 3.20
C TYR A 69 -6.58 15.00 4.67
N GLU A 70 -7.66 15.69 5.07
CA GLU A 70 -8.27 15.51 6.40
C GLU A 70 -8.67 14.05 6.66
N TYR A 71 -9.25 13.40 5.66
CA TYR A 71 -9.57 11.98 5.71
C TYR A 71 -8.33 11.13 5.94
N GLY A 72 -7.24 11.40 5.25
CA GLY A 72 -5.95 10.71 5.43
C GLY A 72 -5.42 10.85 6.86
N LYS A 73 -5.47 12.06 7.42
CA LYS A 73 -5.08 12.31 8.82
C LYS A 73 -5.94 11.53 9.82
N GLU A 74 -7.23 11.46 9.59
CA GLU A 74 -8.13 10.70 10.48
C GLU A 74 -7.85 9.19 10.39
N VAL A 75 -7.61 8.64 9.17
CA VAL A 75 -7.21 7.23 9.02
C VAL A 75 -5.87 6.98 9.72
N ALA A 76 -4.89 7.88 9.61
CA ALA A 76 -3.62 7.76 10.32
C ALA A 76 -3.81 7.74 11.84
N ARG A 77 -4.65 8.63 12.38
CA ARG A 77 -4.99 8.64 13.80
C ARG A 77 -5.55 7.27 14.25
N GLN A 78 -6.51 6.74 13.49
CA GLN A 78 -7.09 5.43 13.78
C GLN A 78 -6.06 4.29 13.69
N CYS A 79 -5.18 4.30 12.71
CA CYS A 79 -4.07 3.35 12.58
C CYS A 79 -3.16 3.37 13.82
N LYS A 80 -2.81 4.57 14.29
CA LYS A 80 -1.98 4.73 15.50
C LYS A 80 -2.66 4.21 16.76
N GLU A 81 -3.98 4.38 16.89
CA GLU A 81 -4.77 3.85 18.02
C GLU A 81 -4.72 2.32 18.12
N ILE A 82 -4.45 1.62 17.02
CA ILE A 82 -4.30 0.16 16.97
C ILE A 82 -2.86 -0.30 16.77
N GLY A 83 -1.89 0.62 16.88
CA GLY A 83 -0.46 0.32 16.82
C GLY A 83 0.08 0.04 15.41
N VAL A 84 -0.58 0.54 14.35
CA VAL A 84 -0.17 0.43 12.96
C VAL A 84 0.71 1.62 12.55
N GLN A 85 1.87 1.34 11.95
CA GLN A 85 2.81 2.34 11.45
C GLN A 85 2.75 2.51 9.92
N ILE A 86 2.27 1.50 9.21
CA ILE A 86 2.26 1.49 7.74
C ILE A 86 0.86 1.09 7.25
N ASN A 87 0.24 1.93 6.45
CA ASN A 87 -1.01 1.60 5.77
C ASN A 87 -0.74 1.32 4.28
N PHE A 88 -1.09 0.13 3.79
CA PHE A 88 -1.01 -0.23 2.37
C PHE A 88 -2.13 0.45 1.58
N ALA A 89 -2.07 1.76 1.56
CA ALA A 89 -2.94 2.72 0.89
C ALA A 89 -2.13 4.01 0.59
N PRO A 90 -2.52 4.77 -0.43
CA PRO A 90 -3.68 4.61 -1.31
C PRO A 90 -3.49 3.62 -2.47
N VAL A 91 -4.62 3.21 -3.07
CA VAL A 91 -4.64 2.55 -4.38
C VAL A 91 -4.48 3.62 -5.46
N ALA A 92 -3.39 3.55 -6.21
CA ALA A 92 -3.04 4.50 -7.27
C ALA A 92 -3.36 3.98 -8.69
N ASP A 93 -3.93 2.78 -8.76
CA ASP A 93 -4.36 2.18 -10.02
C ASP A 93 -5.51 2.99 -10.65
N VAL A 94 -5.41 3.23 -11.96
CA VAL A 94 -6.43 3.95 -12.74
C VAL A 94 -7.40 2.94 -13.35
N ASP A 95 -8.67 2.95 -12.92
CA ASP A 95 -9.66 1.96 -13.34
C ASP A 95 -10.31 2.34 -14.68
N VAL A 96 -9.60 2.05 -15.76
CA VAL A 96 -10.05 2.32 -17.13
C VAL A 96 -10.72 1.10 -17.79
N ASN A 97 -10.61 -0.09 -17.20
CA ASN A 97 -11.20 -1.31 -17.72
C ASN A 97 -12.37 -1.77 -16.84
N PRO A 98 -13.62 -1.64 -17.28
CA PRO A 98 -14.80 -2.04 -16.48
C PRO A 98 -14.85 -3.56 -16.21
N ARG A 99 -14.05 -4.37 -16.94
CA ARG A 99 -13.93 -5.82 -16.71
C ARG A 99 -12.85 -6.19 -15.69
N ASN A 100 -12.16 -5.21 -15.13
CA ASN A 100 -11.14 -5.48 -14.12
C ASN A 100 -11.77 -6.09 -12.86
N PRO A 101 -11.41 -7.34 -12.48
CA PRO A 101 -12.05 -8.02 -11.36
C PRO A 101 -11.48 -7.61 -9.99
N VAL A 102 -10.35 -6.88 -9.95
CA VAL A 102 -9.58 -6.65 -8.73
C VAL A 102 -9.67 -5.20 -8.27
N ILE A 103 -9.50 -4.24 -9.17
CA ILE A 103 -9.36 -2.82 -8.81
C ILE A 103 -10.74 -2.17 -8.62
N ASN A 104 -11.52 -2.00 -9.66
CA ASN A 104 -12.92 -1.54 -9.61
C ASN A 104 -13.15 -0.43 -8.54
N THR A 105 -13.98 -0.68 -7.52
CA THR A 105 -14.31 0.29 -6.46
C THR A 105 -13.16 0.63 -5.51
N ARG A 106 -12.02 -0.03 -5.61
CA ARG A 106 -10.80 0.28 -4.87
C ARG A 106 -10.06 1.48 -5.45
N SER A 107 -10.19 1.75 -6.77
CA SER A 107 -9.64 2.95 -7.41
C SER A 107 -10.46 4.20 -7.11
N PHE A 108 -9.82 5.36 -7.17
CA PHE A 108 -10.48 6.67 -7.14
C PHE A 108 -11.16 7.05 -8.48
N GLY A 109 -10.94 6.29 -9.55
CA GLY A 109 -11.62 6.51 -10.83
C GLY A 109 -10.81 6.09 -12.06
N GLY A 110 -11.32 6.48 -13.24
CA GLY A 110 -10.69 6.20 -14.54
C GLY A 110 -9.93 7.38 -15.15
N ASP A 111 -9.93 8.54 -14.51
CA ASP A 111 -9.11 9.68 -14.93
C ASP A 111 -7.80 9.69 -14.14
N PRO A 112 -6.63 9.52 -14.82
CA PRO A 112 -5.33 9.42 -14.16
C PRO A 112 -4.96 10.69 -13.37
N ARG A 113 -5.39 11.88 -13.83
CA ARG A 113 -5.12 13.15 -13.13
C ARG A 113 -5.92 13.25 -11.84
N ASN A 114 -7.21 12.92 -11.90
CA ASN A 114 -8.05 12.88 -10.71
C ASN A 114 -7.53 11.84 -9.70
N VAL A 115 -7.20 10.62 -10.17
CA VAL A 115 -6.62 9.57 -9.31
C VAL A 115 -5.35 10.08 -8.63
N ALA A 116 -4.43 10.70 -9.38
CA ALA A 116 -3.19 11.24 -8.84
C ALA A 116 -3.43 12.28 -7.73
N GLN A 117 -4.36 13.22 -7.94
CA GLN A 117 -4.70 14.23 -6.93
C GLN A 117 -5.23 13.61 -5.64
N LYS A 118 -6.15 12.61 -5.75
CA LYS A 118 -6.70 11.91 -4.59
C LYS A 118 -5.64 11.10 -3.86
N VAL A 119 -4.79 10.40 -4.60
CA VAL A 119 -3.65 9.62 -4.08
C VAL A 119 -2.72 10.51 -3.27
N VAL A 120 -2.29 11.64 -3.84
CA VAL A 120 -1.37 12.56 -3.17
C VAL A 120 -2.00 13.17 -1.92
N ALA A 121 -3.25 13.63 -1.99
CA ALA A 121 -3.95 14.23 -0.84
C ALA A 121 -4.11 13.23 0.31
N TYR A 122 -4.63 12.04 0.00
CA TYR A 122 -4.83 10.98 1.01
C TYR A 122 -3.51 10.53 1.63
N ALA A 123 -2.49 10.28 0.81
CA ALA A 123 -1.19 9.81 1.28
C ALA A 123 -0.47 10.85 2.15
N ARG A 124 -0.50 12.14 1.77
CA ARG A 124 0.03 13.23 2.61
C ARG A 124 -0.67 13.29 3.96
N GLY A 125 -2.00 13.16 3.97
CA GLY A 125 -2.75 13.09 5.22
C GLY A 125 -2.32 11.93 6.12
N LEU A 126 -2.07 10.74 5.55
CA LEU A 126 -1.52 9.59 6.28
C LEU A 126 -0.14 9.91 6.88
N GLU A 127 0.77 10.44 6.09
CA GLU A 127 2.17 10.69 6.49
C GLU A 127 2.29 11.83 7.50
N ASP A 128 1.58 12.94 7.31
CA ASP A 128 1.49 14.03 8.28
C ASP A 128 0.79 13.59 9.58
N GLY A 129 -0.07 12.58 9.50
CA GLY A 129 -0.65 11.88 10.66
C GLY A 129 0.32 10.92 11.35
N GLY A 130 1.53 10.70 10.81
CA GLY A 130 2.58 9.83 11.36
C GLY A 130 2.43 8.35 11.00
N VAL A 131 1.75 8.02 9.90
CA VAL A 131 1.61 6.67 9.34
C VAL A 131 2.12 6.67 7.92
N LEU A 132 3.08 5.80 7.61
CA LEU A 132 3.62 5.68 6.26
C LEU A 132 2.54 5.22 5.29
N SER A 133 2.34 5.99 4.22
CA SER A 133 1.51 5.60 3.09
C SER A 133 2.27 4.65 2.15
N VAL A 134 1.55 3.77 1.47
CA VAL A 134 2.15 2.88 0.45
C VAL A 134 1.24 2.88 -0.78
N CYS A 135 1.65 3.63 -1.81
CA CYS A 135 0.94 3.68 -3.09
C CYS A 135 1.05 2.34 -3.82
N LYS A 136 -0.07 1.84 -4.35
CA LYS A 136 -0.14 0.50 -4.96
C LYS A 136 -1.10 0.46 -6.16
N HIS A 137 -0.86 -0.45 -7.11
CA HIS A 137 0.17 -1.46 -7.27
C HIS A 137 1.06 -1.10 -8.47
N PHE A 138 2.25 -0.57 -8.20
CA PHE A 138 3.18 -0.15 -9.26
C PHE A 138 3.52 -1.32 -10.19
N PRO A 139 3.60 -1.15 -11.52
CA PRO A 139 3.46 0.08 -12.32
C PRO A 139 2.02 0.45 -12.72
N GLY A 140 1.00 -0.21 -12.22
CA GLY A 140 -0.42 0.03 -12.44
C GLY A 140 -1.18 -1.26 -12.78
N HIS A 141 -2.26 -1.54 -12.04
CA HIS A 141 -3.07 -2.77 -12.19
C HIS A 141 -4.49 -2.48 -12.73
N GLY A 142 -4.74 -1.21 -13.12
CA GLY A 142 -6.11 -0.75 -13.41
C GLY A 142 -6.70 -1.26 -14.72
N ASP A 143 -5.87 -1.64 -15.70
CA ASP A 143 -6.31 -2.14 -17.01
C ASP A 143 -5.93 -3.61 -17.23
N THR A 144 -6.31 -4.47 -16.29
CA THR A 144 -6.12 -5.91 -16.39
C THR A 144 -7.45 -6.65 -16.29
N GLU A 145 -7.58 -7.77 -17.00
CA GLU A 145 -8.76 -8.65 -16.94
C GLU A 145 -8.51 -9.91 -16.10
N VAL A 146 -7.29 -10.10 -15.65
CA VAL A 146 -6.86 -11.27 -14.88
C VAL A 146 -6.64 -10.88 -13.43
N ASP A 147 -7.20 -11.67 -12.53
CA ASP A 147 -6.96 -11.54 -11.09
C ASP A 147 -5.55 -12.04 -10.75
N SER A 148 -4.69 -11.14 -10.26
CA SER A 148 -3.31 -11.44 -9.86
C SER A 148 -3.21 -12.49 -8.73
N HIS A 149 -4.29 -12.72 -7.97
CA HIS A 149 -4.36 -13.82 -7.02
C HIS A 149 -4.47 -15.19 -7.70
N LYS A 150 -4.90 -15.25 -8.96
CA LYS A 150 -5.13 -16.49 -9.71
C LYS A 150 -4.08 -16.78 -10.76
N ALA A 151 -3.62 -15.75 -11.48
CA ALA A 151 -2.61 -15.84 -12.53
C ALA A 151 -1.87 -14.51 -12.65
N LEU A 152 -0.78 -14.48 -13.43
CA LEU A 152 -0.01 -13.27 -13.70
C LEU A 152 -0.71 -12.44 -14.78
N PRO A 153 -1.20 -11.21 -14.45
CA PRO A 153 -1.78 -10.32 -15.44
C PRO A 153 -0.70 -9.73 -16.37
N VAL A 154 -1.06 -9.48 -17.62
CA VAL A 154 -0.17 -8.91 -18.63
C VAL A 154 -0.73 -7.57 -19.11
N LEU A 155 0.12 -6.54 -19.12
CA LEU A 155 -0.18 -5.21 -19.67
C LEU A 155 0.59 -5.02 -20.99
N ASN A 156 -0.09 -5.20 -22.13
CA ASN A 156 0.47 -5.06 -23.46
C ASN A 156 0.29 -3.64 -24.00
N PHE A 157 0.90 -2.66 -23.32
CA PHE A 157 0.85 -1.26 -23.74
C PHE A 157 2.25 -0.75 -24.04
N ASP A 158 2.33 0.21 -24.97
CA ASP A 158 3.56 0.94 -25.23
C ASP A 158 3.89 1.93 -24.10
N ARG A 159 5.11 2.44 -24.13
CA ARG A 159 5.60 3.36 -23.12
C ARG A 159 4.76 4.65 -23.02
N ALA A 160 4.29 5.19 -24.11
CA ALA A 160 3.50 6.43 -24.13
C ALA A 160 2.16 6.24 -23.41
N ARG A 161 1.49 5.10 -23.66
CA ARG A 161 0.27 4.74 -22.93
C ARG A 161 0.55 4.53 -21.44
N LEU A 162 1.56 3.75 -21.09
CA LEU A 162 1.93 3.52 -19.69
C LEU A 162 2.24 4.84 -18.97
N ASP A 163 2.95 5.74 -19.60
CA ASP A 163 3.32 7.04 -19.03
C ASP A 163 2.13 7.98 -18.80
N SER A 164 1.12 7.91 -19.66
CA SER A 164 -0.04 8.79 -19.64
C SER A 164 -1.15 8.32 -18.70
N ILE A 165 -1.24 7.03 -18.44
CA ILE A 165 -2.33 6.44 -17.64
C ILE A 165 -1.78 5.68 -16.43
N GLU A 166 -1.15 4.52 -16.64
CA GLU A 166 -0.80 3.60 -15.57
C GLU A 166 0.23 4.20 -14.61
N LEU A 167 1.31 4.78 -15.13
CA LEU A 167 2.41 5.37 -14.35
C LEU A 167 2.10 6.78 -13.84
N PHE A 168 1.11 7.46 -14.41
CA PHE A 168 0.87 8.87 -14.11
C PHE A 168 0.63 9.14 -12.61
N PRO A 169 -0.27 8.44 -11.89
CA PRO A 169 -0.47 8.66 -10.45
C PRO A 169 0.78 8.36 -9.61
N PHE A 170 1.56 7.36 -10.01
CA PHE A 170 2.81 7.01 -9.31
C PHE A 170 3.89 8.08 -9.50
N LYS A 171 4.00 8.67 -10.68
CA LYS A 171 4.89 9.80 -10.94
C LYS A 171 4.56 11.00 -10.06
N GLU A 172 3.27 11.34 -9.93
CA GLU A 172 2.82 12.41 -9.05
C GLU A 172 3.05 12.07 -7.56
N ALA A 173 2.88 10.80 -7.17
CA ALA A 173 3.22 10.33 -5.82
C ALA A 173 4.73 10.50 -5.50
N VAL A 174 5.61 10.15 -6.45
CA VAL A 174 7.06 10.36 -6.31
C VAL A 174 7.42 11.84 -6.23
N LYS A 175 6.87 12.68 -7.10
CA LYS A 175 7.05 14.14 -7.06
C LYS A 175 6.57 14.75 -5.76
N ALA A 176 5.51 14.20 -5.16
CA ALA A 176 4.99 14.62 -3.87
C ALA A 176 5.87 14.18 -2.68
N GLY A 177 6.89 13.35 -2.91
CA GLY A 177 7.81 12.85 -1.89
C GLY A 177 7.22 11.78 -0.98
N LEU A 178 6.20 11.02 -1.44
CA LEU A 178 5.55 9.99 -0.63
C LEU A 178 6.51 8.84 -0.29
N GLY A 179 6.38 8.29 0.91
CA GLY A 179 7.40 7.44 1.51
C GLY A 179 7.31 5.95 1.18
N GLY A 180 6.22 5.43 0.61
CA GLY A 180 6.07 3.99 0.34
C GLY A 180 5.51 3.67 -1.05
N MET A 181 6.03 2.60 -1.67
CA MET A 181 5.56 2.07 -2.95
C MET A 181 5.45 0.54 -2.89
N MET A 182 4.31 -0.01 -3.29
CA MET A 182 4.13 -1.46 -3.43
C MET A 182 4.12 -1.85 -4.90
N VAL A 183 4.97 -2.83 -5.25
CA VAL A 183 5.09 -3.34 -6.61
C VAL A 183 4.20 -4.58 -6.77
N GLY A 184 3.27 -4.49 -7.70
CA GLY A 184 2.34 -5.57 -8.02
C GLY A 184 2.98 -6.71 -8.81
N HIS A 185 2.28 -7.84 -8.85
CA HIS A 185 2.69 -8.99 -9.66
C HIS A 185 2.06 -8.87 -11.06
N LEU A 186 2.74 -8.13 -11.93
CA LEU A 186 2.30 -7.81 -13.29
C LEU A 186 3.43 -8.10 -14.27
N GLU A 187 3.10 -8.61 -15.44
CA GLU A 187 4.00 -8.66 -16.59
C GLU A 187 3.72 -7.45 -17.50
N VAL A 188 4.75 -6.69 -17.78
CA VAL A 188 4.70 -5.50 -18.66
C VAL A 188 5.79 -5.67 -19.72
N PRO A 189 5.49 -6.31 -20.87
CA PRO A 189 6.49 -6.67 -21.89
C PRO A 189 7.32 -5.49 -22.38
N GLU A 190 6.74 -4.31 -22.48
CA GLU A 190 7.44 -3.05 -22.84
C GLU A 190 8.54 -2.69 -21.82
N LEU A 191 8.37 -3.05 -20.55
CA LEU A 191 9.31 -2.77 -19.47
C LEU A 191 10.18 -3.99 -19.10
N GLY A 192 9.99 -5.14 -19.78
CA GLY A 192 10.80 -6.34 -19.59
C GLY A 192 9.96 -7.61 -19.42
N LYS A 193 10.65 -8.76 -19.42
CA LYS A 193 10.03 -10.10 -19.44
C LYS A 193 9.72 -10.66 -18.04
N ASN A 194 10.31 -10.08 -17.00
CA ASN A 194 10.10 -10.56 -15.63
C ASN A 194 8.89 -9.87 -15.00
N PRO A 195 8.15 -10.56 -14.13
CA PRO A 195 7.12 -9.91 -13.32
C PRO A 195 7.67 -8.68 -12.59
N ALA A 196 6.90 -7.61 -12.54
CA ALA A 196 7.35 -6.31 -12.04
C ALA A 196 8.00 -6.39 -10.65
N SER A 197 7.43 -7.16 -9.73
CA SER A 197 7.93 -7.32 -8.36
C SER A 197 9.30 -8.02 -8.22
N ILE A 198 9.80 -8.65 -9.29
CA ILE A 198 11.13 -9.26 -9.34
C ILE A 198 11.98 -8.73 -10.51
N SER A 199 11.60 -7.59 -11.08
CA SER A 199 12.26 -6.96 -12.23
C SER A 199 13.12 -5.78 -11.78
N SER A 200 14.45 -5.93 -11.86
CA SER A 200 15.38 -4.81 -11.61
C SER A 200 15.16 -3.65 -12.58
N HIS A 201 14.71 -3.94 -13.82
CA HIS A 201 14.41 -2.90 -14.78
C HIS A 201 13.24 -2.01 -14.32
N ILE A 202 12.19 -2.63 -13.78
CA ILE A 202 11.00 -1.90 -13.30
C ILE A 202 11.28 -1.21 -11.96
N ILE A 203 11.93 -1.89 -11.02
CA ILE A 203 12.11 -1.35 -9.66
C ILE A 203 13.32 -0.41 -9.61
N TYR A 204 14.50 -0.92 -9.96
CA TYR A 204 15.71 -0.12 -9.82
C TYR A 204 15.83 0.93 -10.92
N ASN A 205 15.66 0.55 -12.21
CA ASN A 205 15.87 1.51 -13.30
C ASN A 205 14.69 2.47 -13.45
N LEU A 206 13.44 1.98 -13.56
CA LEU A 206 12.30 2.86 -13.76
C LEU A 206 11.90 3.57 -12.45
N LEU A 207 11.52 2.84 -11.38
CA LEU A 207 10.99 3.46 -10.18
C LEU A 207 12.06 4.29 -9.43
N CYS A 208 13.23 3.70 -9.15
CA CYS A 208 14.21 4.36 -8.28
C CYS A 208 15.09 5.37 -9.05
N ARG A 209 15.60 5.03 -10.25
CA ARG A 209 16.51 5.92 -10.98
C ARG A 209 15.80 6.93 -11.87
N GLU A 210 14.88 6.47 -12.72
CA GLU A 210 14.23 7.33 -13.70
C GLU A 210 13.18 8.24 -13.04
N LEU A 211 12.28 7.66 -12.21
CA LEU A 211 11.26 8.43 -11.50
C LEU A 211 11.79 9.09 -10.22
N GLY A 212 12.94 8.66 -9.70
CA GLY A 212 13.59 9.26 -8.54
C GLY A 212 13.01 8.87 -7.18
N PHE A 213 12.31 7.72 -7.08
CA PHE A 213 11.72 7.28 -5.82
C PHE A 213 12.80 6.89 -4.79
N GLN A 214 12.70 7.47 -3.59
CA GLN A 214 13.67 7.26 -2.49
C GLN A 214 13.08 6.51 -1.29
N GLY A 215 11.75 6.31 -1.26
CA GLY A 215 11.03 5.70 -0.15
C GLY A 215 11.19 4.18 -0.08
N LEU A 216 10.45 3.54 0.82
CA LEU A 216 10.44 2.08 0.98
C LEU A 216 9.68 1.39 -0.16
N VAL A 217 10.31 0.39 -0.76
CA VAL A 217 9.72 -0.45 -1.81
C VAL A 217 9.29 -1.78 -1.21
N PHE A 218 8.02 -2.12 -1.41
CA PHE A 218 7.39 -3.35 -0.93
C PHE A 218 7.04 -4.24 -2.11
N THR A 219 7.16 -5.55 -1.97
CA THR A 219 6.47 -6.47 -2.88
C THR A 219 4.98 -6.53 -2.51
N ASP A 220 4.11 -6.87 -3.45
CA ASP A 220 2.83 -7.47 -3.09
C ASP A 220 3.05 -8.87 -2.48
N ALA A 221 2.00 -9.55 -2.04
CA ALA A 221 2.10 -10.80 -1.31
C ALA A 221 2.72 -11.92 -2.17
N LEU A 222 3.91 -12.39 -1.81
CA LEU A 222 4.67 -13.39 -2.57
C LEU A 222 4.04 -14.79 -2.57
N GLU A 223 3.01 -15.02 -1.76
CA GLU A 223 2.20 -16.25 -1.77
C GLU A 223 1.19 -16.29 -2.92
N MET A 224 0.96 -15.17 -3.64
CA MET A 224 -0.01 -15.09 -4.74
C MET A 224 0.41 -16.00 -5.90
N LYS A 225 -0.57 -16.67 -6.53
CA LYS A 225 -0.32 -17.71 -7.54
C LYS A 225 0.43 -17.20 -8.77
N GLY A 226 0.25 -15.94 -9.13
CA GLY A 226 0.93 -15.32 -10.27
C GLY A 226 2.46 -15.33 -10.18
N ILE A 227 3.03 -15.48 -8.98
CA ILE A 227 4.48 -15.41 -8.78
C ILE A 227 5.04 -16.52 -7.88
N SER A 228 4.22 -17.16 -7.07
CA SER A 228 4.64 -18.09 -6.01
C SER A 228 5.36 -19.37 -6.49
N GLN A 229 5.39 -19.61 -7.79
CA GLN A 229 6.08 -20.75 -8.40
C GLN A 229 7.56 -20.48 -8.69
N ASN A 230 8.01 -19.22 -8.61
CA ASN A 230 9.41 -18.88 -8.83
C ASN A 230 10.27 -19.38 -7.67
N GLU A 231 11.40 -20.01 -8.00
CA GLU A 231 12.36 -20.44 -6.99
C GLU A 231 13.12 -19.25 -6.40
N ASN A 232 13.37 -19.30 -5.09
CA ASN A 232 14.12 -18.26 -4.37
C ASN A 232 13.55 -16.85 -4.62
N ILE A 233 12.22 -16.72 -4.62
CA ILE A 233 11.54 -15.48 -5.00
C ILE A 233 11.94 -14.31 -4.10
N CYS A 234 12.20 -14.55 -2.81
CA CYS A 234 12.65 -13.52 -1.90
C CYS A 234 14.02 -12.98 -2.28
N ALA A 235 14.96 -13.83 -2.70
CA ALA A 235 16.27 -13.38 -3.18
C ALA A 235 16.15 -12.58 -4.47
N GLN A 236 15.31 -13.03 -5.42
CA GLN A 236 15.05 -12.31 -6.66
C GLN A 236 14.44 -10.93 -6.41
N ALA A 237 13.46 -10.84 -5.51
CA ALA A 237 12.80 -9.58 -5.17
C ALA A 237 13.78 -8.57 -4.51
N LEU A 238 14.69 -9.04 -3.64
CA LEU A 238 15.73 -8.19 -3.04
C LEU A 238 16.72 -7.67 -4.08
N ILE A 239 17.20 -8.55 -4.97
CA ILE A 239 18.09 -8.19 -6.08
C ILE A 239 17.40 -7.17 -7.01
N ALA A 240 16.10 -7.33 -7.25
CA ALA A 240 15.32 -6.42 -8.07
C ALA A 240 15.21 -5.01 -7.49
N GLY A 241 15.39 -4.84 -6.16
CA GLY A 241 15.38 -3.52 -5.52
C GLY A 241 14.35 -3.35 -4.39
N ASN A 242 13.48 -4.33 -4.11
CA ASN A 242 12.55 -4.23 -2.99
C ASN A 242 13.29 -4.15 -1.65
N ASP A 243 12.71 -3.41 -0.71
CA ASP A 243 13.24 -3.27 0.66
C ASP A 243 12.52 -4.22 1.63
N LEU A 244 11.25 -4.47 1.39
CA LEU A 244 10.37 -5.27 2.25
C LEU A 244 9.57 -6.28 1.43
N LEU A 245 9.57 -7.54 1.90
CA LEU A 245 8.99 -8.69 1.21
C LEU A 245 7.76 -9.17 1.98
N LEU A 246 6.60 -9.22 1.32
CA LEU A 246 5.35 -9.58 1.97
C LEU A 246 5.01 -11.06 1.79
N ALA A 247 4.60 -11.72 2.88
CA ALA A 247 3.94 -13.01 2.90
C ALA A 247 4.55 -14.07 1.97
N PRO A 248 5.82 -14.47 2.13
CA PRO A 248 6.37 -15.60 1.41
C PRO A 248 5.69 -16.91 1.88
N ARG A 249 5.40 -17.83 0.94
CA ARG A 249 4.70 -19.09 1.25
C ARG A 249 5.40 -19.95 2.29
N ASN A 250 6.72 -20.02 2.23
CA ASN A 250 7.54 -20.83 3.13
C ASN A 250 8.72 -19.99 3.60
N LEU A 251 8.53 -19.31 4.72
CA LEU A 251 9.52 -18.37 5.26
C LEU A 251 10.90 -19.01 5.46
N LYS A 252 10.97 -20.26 5.95
CA LYS A 252 12.25 -20.95 6.19
C LYS A 252 13.00 -21.18 4.88
N ARG A 253 12.32 -21.79 3.89
CA ARG A 253 12.90 -22.07 2.57
C ARG A 253 13.38 -20.77 1.89
N GLU A 254 12.56 -19.73 1.93
CA GLU A 254 12.89 -18.45 1.31
C GLU A 254 14.07 -17.77 2.02
N LEU A 255 14.13 -17.86 3.34
CA LEU A 255 15.28 -17.36 4.10
C LEU A 255 16.56 -18.11 3.73
N ASP A 256 16.50 -19.45 3.67
CA ASP A 256 17.66 -20.27 3.25
C ASP A 256 18.08 -19.91 1.81
N GLY A 257 17.12 -19.62 0.91
CA GLY A 257 17.36 -19.12 -0.44
C GLY A 257 18.11 -17.78 -0.47
N VAL A 258 17.70 -16.83 0.37
CA VAL A 258 18.40 -15.54 0.52
C VAL A 258 19.83 -15.73 1.05
N LEU A 259 20.00 -16.54 2.09
CA LEU A 259 21.31 -16.84 2.66
C LEU A 259 22.24 -17.50 1.63
N ASN A 260 21.72 -18.43 0.82
CA ASN A 260 22.47 -19.05 -0.25
C ASN A 260 22.85 -18.07 -1.37
N ALA A 261 21.95 -17.12 -1.69
CA ALA A 261 22.25 -16.06 -2.66
C ALA A 261 23.38 -15.15 -2.17
N VAL A 262 23.43 -14.84 -0.88
CA VAL A 262 24.56 -14.09 -0.27
C VAL A 262 25.84 -14.90 -0.33
N LYS A 263 25.82 -16.15 0.14
CA LYS A 263 27.01 -17.03 0.12
C LYS A 263 27.60 -17.26 -1.27
N SER A 264 26.74 -17.30 -2.30
CA SER A 264 27.17 -17.48 -3.69
C SER A 264 27.54 -16.16 -4.41
N GLY A 265 27.48 -15.01 -3.73
CA GLY A 265 27.78 -13.69 -4.30
C GLY A 265 26.72 -13.16 -5.27
N LYS A 266 25.58 -13.82 -5.40
CA LYS A 266 24.45 -13.33 -6.23
C LYS A 266 23.72 -12.13 -5.59
N LEU A 267 23.78 -12.03 -4.27
CA LEU A 267 23.24 -10.93 -3.47
C LEU A 267 24.36 -10.45 -2.53
N SER A 268 24.77 -9.18 -2.64
CA SER A 268 25.87 -8.69 -1.82
C SER A 268 25.43 -8.38 -0.38
N GLU A 269 26.36 -8.52 0.57
CA GLU A 269 26.13 -8.16 1.97
C GLU A 269 25.93 -6.64 2.14
N GLU A 270 26.59 -5.84 1.29
CA GLU A 270 26.46 -4.38 1.27
C GLU A 270 25.02 -3.98 0.93
N LEU A 271 24.40 -4.60 -0.08
CA LEU A 271 23.01 -4.34 -0.46
C LEU A 271 22.05 -4.70 0.69
N ILE A 272 22.26 -5.84 1.36
CA ILE A 272 21.44 -6.22 2.53
C ILE A 272 21.62 -5.20 3.66
N THR A 273 22.86 -4.76 3.90
CA THR A 273 23.17 -3.76 4.94
C THR A 273 22.49 -2.41 4.65
N GLU A 274 22.54 -1.96 3.40
CA GLU A 274 21.88 -0.74 2.93
C GLU A 274 20.37 -0.80 3.15
N LYS A 275 19.73 -1.88 2.70
CA LYS A 275 18.29 -2.09 2.88
C LYS A 275 17.92 -2.18 4.37
N CYS A 276 18.70 -2.88 5.17
CA CYS A 276 18.49 -2.96 6.60
C CYS A 276 18.57 -1.58 7.26
N ARG A 277 19.59 -0.79 6.93
CA ARG A 277 19.75 0.59 7.42
C ARG A 277 18.55 1.45 7.05
N LYS A 278 18.10 1.39 5.80
CA LYS A 278 16.92 2.12 5.31
C LYS A 278 15.67 1.75 6.13
N VAL A 279 15.40 0.47 6.32
CA VAL A 279 14.26 -0.03 7.13
C VAL A 279 14.35 0.44 8.59
N LEU A 280 15.53 0.38 9.21
CA LEU A 280 15.74 0.84 10.60
C LEU A 280 15.55 2.36 10.72
N THR A 281 15.97 3.13 9.72
CA THR A 281 15.74 4.58 9.65
C THR A 281 14.25 4.88 9.66
N TYR A 282 13.46 4.20 8.83
CA TYR A 282 12.00 4.36 8.83
C TYR A 282 11.36 3.92 10.14
N LYS A 283 11.84 2.85 10.78
CA LYS A 283 11.37 2.46 12.12
C LYS A 283 11.59 3.59 13.12
N TYR A 284 12.75 4.20 13.10
CA TYR A 284 13.07 5.31 13.99
C TYR A 284 12.17 6.52 13.74
N VAL A 285 12.02 6.95 12.46
CA VAL A 285 11.18 8.09 12.06
C VAL A 285 9.71 7.88 12.43
N LEU A 286 9.20 6.64 12.27
CA LEU A 286 7.82 6.27 12.59
C LEU A 286 7.59 5.98 14.09
N GLY A 287 8.55 6.36 14.95
CA GLY A 287 8.39 6.29 16.40
C GLY A 287 8.61 4.92 17.03
N LEU A 288 9.14 3.94 16.28
CA LEU A 288 9.46 2.61 16.79
C LEU A 288 10.81 2.57 17.53
N LYS A 289 11.20 3.68 18.15
CA LYS A 289 12.36 3.73 19.05
C LYS A 289 12.15 2.84 20.28
N ASN A 290 10.91 2.82 20.81
CA ASN A 290 10.47 1.95 21.89
C ASN A 290 9.36 1.04 21.37
N LYS A 291 9.17 -0.12 22.04
CA LYS A 291 8.07 -1.04 21.70
C LYS A 291 6.73 -0.36 21.99
N PRO A 292 5.88 -0.13 20.99
CA PRO A 292 4.56 0.42 21.22
C PRO A 292 3.68 -0.62 21.95
N HIS A 293 2.87 -0.14 22.87
CA HIS A 293 1.84 -0.94 23.54
C HIS A 293 0.49 -0.23 23.40
N VAL A 294 -0.47 -0.91 22.82
CA VAL A 294 -1.82 -0.39 22.57
C VAL A 294 -2.72 -0.72 23.75
N GLN A 295 -3.38 0.29 24.30
CA GLN A 295 -4.36 0.11 25.38
C GLN A 295 -5.74 -0.22 24.82
N LEU A 296 -6.32 -1.34 25.27
CA LEU A 296 -7.67 -1.79 24.87
C LEU A 296 -8.76 -0.94 25.53
N SER A 297 -8.54 -0.51 26.77
CA SER A 297 -9.54 0.26 27.50
C SER A 297 -9.95 1.52 26.76
N GLY A 298 -11.24 1.70 26.51
CA GLY A 298 -11.79 2.86 25.81
C GLY A 298 -11.44 2.98 24.32
N LEU A 299 -10.84 1.96 23.70
CA LEU A 299 -10.38 2.01 22.30
C LEU A 299 -11.52 2.29 21.32
N GLU A 300 -12.68 1.63 21.46
CA GLU A 300 -13.83 1.88 20.58
C GLU A 300 -14.30 3.34 20.66
N LYS A 301 -14.29 3.94 21.84
CA LYS A 301 -14.63 5.37 22.03
C LYS A 301 -13.59 6.27 21.36
N ARG A 302 -12.29 5.95 21.48
CA ARG A 302 -11.23 6.71 20.83
C ARG A 302 -11.29 6.63 19.31
N LEU A 303 -11.76 5.52 18.75
CA LEU A 303 -11.93 5.35 17.29
C LEU A 303 -13.20 6.05 16.78
N ASN A 304 -14.33 5.93 17.52
CA ASN A 304 -15.65 6.40 17.09
C ASN A 304 -15.97 7.81 17.64
N ARG A 305 -15.09 8.78 17.42
CA ARG A 305 -15.27 10.17 17.86
C ARG A 305 -16.41 10.88 17.12
N PRO A 306 -17.02 11.92 17.72
CA PRO A 306 -17.98 12.77 17.04
C PRO A 306 -17.42 13.40 15.75
N GLU A 307 -16.16 13.88 15.81
CA GLU A 307 -15.46 14.52 14.69
C GLU A 307 -15.25 13.54 13.52
N THR A 308 -15.01 12.26 13.82
CA THR A 308 -14.92 11.21 12.80
C THR A 308 -16.26 11.01 12.08
N LYS A 309 -17.36 11.05 12.81
CA LYS A 309 -18.71 10.95 12.23
C LYS A 309 -19.05 12.16 11.35
N GLU A 310 -18.70 13.34 11.82
CA GLU A 310 -18.86 14.58 11.06
C GLU A 310 -18.04 14.55 9.76
N LEU A 311 -16.78 14.13 9.83
CA LEU A 311 -15.94 13.98 8.63
C LEU A 311 -16.54 12.98 7.65
N ILE A 312 -17.04 11.83 8.11
CA ILE A 312 -17.73 10.85 7.23
C ILE A 312 -18.92 11.49 6.54
N LEU A 313 -19.72 12.27 7.25
CA LEU A 313 -20.88 12.96 6.68
C LEU A 313 -20.46 14.03 5.64
N ARG A 314 -19.40 14.80 5.92
CA ARG A 314 -18.82 15.77 4.98
C ARG A 314 -18.33 15.07 3.70
N LEU A 315 -17.62 13.94 3.83
CA LEU A 315 -17.16 13.13 2.69
C LEU A 315 -18.32 12.61 1.86
N GLN A 316 -19.38 12.10 2.49
CA GLN A 316 -20.57 11.60 1.80
C GLN A 316 -21.29 12.73 1.04
N LYS A 317 -21.48 13.89 1.67
CA LYS A 317 -22.11 15.06 1.04
C LYS A 317 -21.29 15.58 -0.15
N ALA A 318 -19.97 15.71 0.02
CA ALA A 318 -19.07 16.19 -1.02
C ALA A 318 -18.95 15.25 -2.22
N ALA A 319 -19.25 13.96 -2.04
CA ALA A 319 -19.23 12.96 -3.10
C ALA A 319 -20.54 12.89 -3.92
N ILE A 320 -21.59 13.62 -3.53
CA ILE A 320 -22.86 13.63 -4.25
C ILE A 320 -22.64 14.25 -5.63
N THR A 321 -22.98 13.50 -6.67
CA THR A 321 -22.85 13.93 -8.07
C THR A 321 -24.24 13.91 -8.72
N VAL A 322 -24.61 15.01 -9.35
CA VAL A 322 -25.86 15.13 -10.11
C VAL A 322 -25.52 15.13 -11.59
N PRO A 323 -25.61 13.99 -12.29
CA PRO A 323 -25.21 13.90 -13.70
C PRO A 323 -26.17 14.67 -14.64
N ALA A 324 -27.44 14.79 -14.26
CA ALA A 324 -28.41 15.60 -14.95
C ALA A 324 -29.59 15.96 -14.02
N ASN A 325 -30.06 17.20 -14.10
CA ASN A 325 -31.32 17.64 -13.45
C ASN A 325 -32.31 18.08 -14.52
N VAL A 326 -32.76 17.13 -15.35
CA VAL A 326 -33.60 17.39 -16.53
C VAL A 326 -34.99 17.88 -16.16
N SER A 327 -35.49 17.49 -14.99
CA SER A 327 -36.85 17.85 -14.52
C SER A 327 -36.89 19.04 -13.56
N GLY A 328 -35.73 19.62 -13.20
CA GLY A 328 -35.67 20.69 -12.19
C GLY A 328 -36.18 20.28 -10.80
N ILE A 329 -36.15 18.97 -10.50
CA ILE A 329 -36.62 18.43 -9.21
C ILE A 329 -35.63 18.72 -8.07
N LEU A 330 -34.35 18.85 -8.42
CA LEU A 330 -33.30 19.18 -7.46
C LEU A 330 -33.18 20.71 -7.36
N PRO A 331 -33.02 21.25 -6.13
CA PRO A 331 -32.83 22.70 -5.91
C PRO A 331 -31.59 23.27 -6.57
#